data_ceb225b0c5df76c800fd43dc4c781c02
#
_entry.id   ceb225b0c5df76c800fd43dc4c781c02
#
_cell.length_a   1.000
_cell.length_b   1.000
_cell.length_c   1.000
_cell.angle_alpha   90.00
_cell.angle_beta   90.00
_cell.angle_gamma   90.00
#
_symmetry.space_group_name_H-M   'P 1'
#
loop_
_entity.id
_entity.type
_entity.pdbx_description
1 polymer ?
#
loop_
_entity_poly.entity_id
_entity_poly.type
_entity_poly.pdbx_seq_one_letter_code
_entity_poly.pdbx_strand_id
1 'polypeptide(L)'
;MRIVCLIEDTEGSEGKNGCAAAHGLSFYVETGAHRLLVDLGPSELTLKNAENTGTDLRDVDTVVLSHGHYDHSGGIMPFVRRNTKARIYMQRTAVGDFYSDDGESAGERFRYIGIDPEIADLPQTVAVDGDLRIDDELELFTVKHANHPIPFTNKSLLVRDGSGYARDSFDHEHYLVIHDGKRHILVSGCAHKGMPNIMEAYLGRYNAAPDIAISGFHLMKKTEYSEEEKREIGEIARQLNEYPTKYFTCHCTGMKAYEIMKSVMGDKLTYVHSGDVIPTDWI
;
A
#
# COMPACT_ATOMS: atom_id res chain seq x y z
N MET A 1 8.38 18.45 1.36
CA MET A 1 8.03 17.04 1.66
C MET A 1 9.12 16.10 1.18
N ARG A 2 9.38 14.99 1.87
CA ARG A 2 10.29 13.91 1.45
C ARG A 2 9.54 12.58 1.55
N ILE A 3 9.56 11.77 0.47
CA ILE A 3 8.93 10.44 0.44
C ILE A 3 9.98 9.43 0.01
N VAL A 4 10.19 8.38 0.80
CA VAL A 4 11.17 7.32 0.55
C VAL A 4 10.47 5.98 0.54
N CYS A 5 10.67 5.18 -0.49
CA CYS A 5 10.31 3.77 -0.48
C CYS A 5 11.33 3.01 0.35
N LEU A 6 10.98 2.59 1.54
CA LEU A 6 11.90 1.87 2.42
C LEU A 6 12.09 0.42 1.98
N ILE A 7 11.02 -0.23 1.53
CA ILE A 7 11.05 -1.61 1.06
C ILE A 7 9.92 -1.87 0.08
N GLU A 8 10.21 -2.61 -0.97
CA GLU A 8 9.31 -3.20 -1.94
C GLU A 8 9.99 -4.41 -2.60
N ASP A 9 9.39 -5.05 -3.61
CA ASP A 9 9.80 -6.33 -4.19
C ASP A 9 11.09 -6.29 -5.02
N THR A 10 11.61 -5.09 -5.37
CA THR A 10 12.78 -4.92 -6.23
C THR A 10 13.84 -4.01 -5.62
N GLU A 11 15.10 -4.31 -5.89
CA GLU A 11 16.22 -3.44 -5.52
C GLU A 11 16.31 -2.25 -6.48
N GLY A 12 16.68 -1.08 -5.96
CA GLY A 12 16.93 0.10 -6.79
C GLY A 12 18.03 -0.13 -7.81
N SER A 13 17.93 0.55 -8.95
CA SER A 13 18.72 0.40 -10.18
C SER A 13 20.18 0.75 -9.98
N GLU A 14 20.90 0.47 -9.02
CA GLU A 14 22.36 0.65 -8.84
C GLU A 14 22.84 0.15 -7.46
N GLY A 15 22.04 -0.65 -6.72
CA GLY A 15 22.39 -1.00 -5.33
C GLY A 15 22.53 0.26 -4.46
N LYS A 16 21.88 1.36 -4.89
CA LYS A 16 21.93 2.65 -4.22
C LYS A 16 21.44 2.51 -2.79
N ASN A 17 22.22 2.98 -1.87
CA ASN A 17 21.96 3.05 -0.44
C ASN A 17 21.94 1.71 0.32
N GLY A 18 22.28 0.58 -0.30
CA GLY A 18 22.33 -0.72 0.37
C GLY A 18 20.97 -1.23 0.87
N CYS A 19 19.86 -0.73 0.31
CA CYS A 19 18.52 -1.19 0.63
C CYS A 19 18.26 -2.53 -0.05
N ALA A 20 17.85 -3.52 0.74
CA ALA A 20 17.44 -4.82 0.24
C ALA A 20 15.95 -4.80 -0.14
N ALA A 21 15.58 -5.62 -1.12
CA ALA A 21 14.21 -5.87 -1.50
C ALA A 21 13.64 -7.07 -0.74
N ALA A 22 12.34 -7.06 -0.51
CA ALA A 22 11.56 -8.21 -0.05
C ALA A 22 10.09 -8.01 -0.41
N HIS A 23 9.35 -9.11 -0.51
CA HIS A 23 7.91 -9.02 -0.75
C HIS A 23 7.21 -8.33 0.41
N GLY A 24 6.75 -7.12 0.17
CA GLY A 24 6.10 -6.24 1.13
C GLY A 24 6.35 -4.77 0.81
N LEU A 25 5.70 -3.88 1.55
CA LEU A 25 5.73 -2.46 1.27
C LEU A 25 5.92 -1.61 2.52
N SER A 26 6.73 -0.55 2.39
CA SER A 26 6.81 0.54 3.38
C SER A 26 7.29 1.83 2.73
N PHE A 27 6.60 2.91 3.04
CA PHE A 27 7.05 4.27 2.74
C PHE A 27 7.30 5.06 4.01
N TYR A 28 8.40 5.80 4.03
CA TYR A 28 8.61 6.89 4.97
C TYR A 28 8.21 8.21 4.31
N VAL A 29 7.45 9.03 5.02
CA VAL A 29 7.03 10.35 4.55
C VAL A 29 7.33 11.40 5.62
N GLU A 30 7.96 12.48 5.18
CA GLU A 30 8.20 13.68 5.98
C GLU A 30 7.41 14.84 5.39
N THR A 31 6.45 15.35 6.18
CA THR A 31 5.62 16.50 5.85
C THR A 31 6.06 17.74 6.64
N GLY A 32 5.25 18.78 6.65
CA GLY A 32 5.46 19.97 7.50
C GLY A 32 5.34 19.67 8.98
N ALA A 33 4.35 18.85 9.38
CA ALA A 33 4.06 18.55 10.78
C ALA A 33 4.46 17.12 11.19
N HIS A 34 4.52 16.16 10.25
CA HIS A 34 4.66 14.74 10.55
C HIS A 34 5.92 14.09 10.00
N ARG A 35 6.34 13.06 10.72
CA ARG A 35 7.21 12.00 10.23
C ARG A 35 6.46 10.70 10.35
N LEU A 36 6.01 10.16 9.20
CA LEU A 36 5.13 9.01 9.22
C LEU A 36 5.68 7.83 8.41
N LEU A 37 5.22 6.65 8.79
CA LEU A 37 5.36 5.43 7.99
C LEU A 37 3.99 5.03 7.44
N VAL A 38 3.95 4.69 6.17
CA VAL A 38 2.83 3.98 5.57
C VAL A 38 3.30 2.56 5.33
N ASP A 39 2.73 1.63 6.07
CA ASP A 39 3.16 0.25 6.19
C ASP A 39 4.60 0.07 6.72
N LEU A 40 4.93 -1.13 7.18
CA LEU A 40 6.25 -1.46 7.72
C LEU A 40 6.86 -2.73 7.12
N GLY A 41 6.39 -3.13 5.93
CA GLY A 41 6.96 -4.26 5.21
C GLY A 41 6.82 -5.61 5.92
N PRO A 42 7.53 -6.64 5.45
CA PRO A 42 7.36 -8.01 5.92
C PRO A 42 8.11 -8.32 7.21
N SER A 43 9.06 -7.48 7.63
CA SER A 43 9.95 -7.79 8.75
C SER A 43 10.78 -6.58 9.22
N GLU A 44 11.68 -6.80 10.17
CA GLU A 44 12.66 -5.79 10.61
C GLU A 44 13.64 -5.32 9.52
N LEU A 45 13.67 -5.95 8.35
CA LEU A 45 14.47 -5.51 7.19
C LEU A 45 14.11 -4.08 6.79
N THR A 46 12.83 -3.69 6.93
CA THR A 46 12.36 -2.32 6.72
C THR A 46 13.10 -1.31 7.60
N LEU A 47 13.35 -1.66 8.86
CA LEU A 47 14.06 -0.79 9.80
C LEU A 47 15.52 -0.63 9.40
N LYS A 48 16.15 -1.70 8.90
CA LYS A 48 17.52 -1.65 8.38
C LYS A 48 17.63 -0.79 7.13
N ASN A 49 16.65 -0.89 6.22
CA ASN A 49 16.59 -0.03 5.04
C ASN A 49 16.39 1.43 5.42
N ALA A 50 15.58 1.72 6.46
CA ALA A 50 15.47 3.08 6.98
C ALA A 50 16.82 3.65 7.46
N GLU A 51 17.61 2.86 8.17
CA GLU A 51 18.99 3.25 8.57
C GLU A 51 19.86 3.55 7.33
N ASN A 52 19.80 2.70 6.30
CA ASN A 52 20.56 2.86 5.06
C ASN A 52 20.17 4.12 4.27
N THR A 53 18.90 4.55 4.35
CA THR A 53 18.38 5.79 3.71
C THR A 53 18.58 7.03 4.57
N GLY A 54 19.21 6.91 5.76
CA GLY A 54 19.40 8.01 6.70
C GLY A 54 18.09 8.46 7.37
N THR A 55 17.08 7.58 7.44
CA THR A 55 15.79 7.86 8.07
C THR A 55 15.83 7.45 9.54
N ASP A 56 15.63 8.41 10.45
CA ASP A 56 15.57 8.12 11.88
C ASP A 56 14.16 7.75 12.32
N LEU A 57 13.94 6.46 12.54
CA LEU A 57 12.62 5.95 12.93
C LEU A 57 12.20 6.36 14.36
N ARG A 58 13.12 6.89 15.19
CA ARG A 58 12.79 7.41 16.53
C ARG A 58 11.98 8.70 16.44
N ASP A 59 12.07 9.43 15.32
CA ASP A 59 11.35 10.68 15.08
C ASP A 59 9.94 10.47 14.53
N VAL A 60 9.62 9.26 14.08
CA VAL A 60 8.29 8.92 13.58
C VAL A 60 7.24 9.14 14.67
N ASP A 61 6.20 9.88 14.34
CA ASP A 61 5.05 10.17 15.21
C ASP A 61 3.78 9.41 14.81
N THR A 62 3.69 9.01 13.54
CA THR A 62 2.49 8.40 12.96
C THR A 62 2.85 7.19 12.09
N VAL A 63 2.09 6.12 12.24
CA VAL A 63 2.10 4.94 11.36
C VAL A 63 0.69 4.74 10.84
N VAL A 64 0.56 4.50 9.55
CA VAL A 64 -0.69 4.09 8.90
C VAL A 64 -0.49 2.69 8.34
N LEU A 65 -1.19 1.69 8.88
CA LEU A 65 -1.24 0.35 8.31
C LEU A 65 -2.38 0.30 7.30
N SER A 66 -2.05 0.22 6.03
CA SER A 66 -3.01 0.33 4.92
C SER A 66 -4.09 -0.76 4.92
N HIS A 67 -3.73 -1.98 5.32
CA HIS A 67 -4.64 -3.13 5.38
C HIS A 67 -4.06 -4.29 6.22
N GLY A 68 -4.83 -5.35 6.39
CA GLY A 68 -4.57 -6.43 7.33
C GLY A 68 -3.66 -7.56 6.83
N HIS A 69 -2.62 -7.31 5.99
CA HIS A 69 -1.71 -8.34 5.51
C HIS A 69 -0.31 -8.23 6.13
N TYR A 70 0.35 -9.40 6.32
CA TYR A 70 1.62 -9.53 7.03
C TYR A 70 2.78 -8.80 6.38
N ASP A 71 2.79 -8.74 5.06
CA ASP A 71 3.82 -8.10 4.23
C ASP A 71 3.79 -6.56 4.28
N HIS A 72 2.77 -6.00 4.98
CA HIS A 72 2.65 -4.58 5.32
C HIS A 72 2.85 -4.31 6.82
N SER A 73 2.74 -5.32 7.67
CA SER A 73 2.74 -5.18 9.12
C SER A 73 3.92 -5.81 9.84
N GLY A 74 4.70 -6.67 9.20
CA GLY A 74 5.72 -7.49 9.85
C GLY A 74 6.83 -6.71 10.53
N GLY A 75 7.08 -5.46 10.13
CA GLY A 75 8.01 -4.54 10.78
C GLY A 75 7.44 -3.80 11.99
N ILE A 76 6.13 -3.89 12.30
CA ILE A 76 5.50 -3.13 13.38
C ILE A 76 6.06 -3.56 14.74
N MET A 77 6.07 -4.85 15.04
CA MET A 77 6.54 -5.34 16.35
C MET A 77 8.03 -5.02 16.62
N PRO A 78 8.95 -5.15 15.67
CA PRO A 78 10.32 -4.61 15.81
C PRO A 78 10.37 -3.08 15.96
N PHE A 79 9.52 -2.34 15.26
CA PHE A 79 9.47 -0.88 15.30
C PHE A 79 9.07 -0.34 16.67
N VAL A 80 8.00 -0.87 17.28
CA VAL A 80 7.49 -0.37 18.57
C VAL A 80 8.47 -0.60 19.72
N ARG A 81 9.42 -1.53 19.60
CA ARG A 81 10.53 -1.69 20.56
C ARG A 81 11.53 -0.53 20.51
N ARG A 82 11.61 0.19 19.38
CA ARG A 82 12.52 1.33 19.16
C ARG A 82 11.80 2.68 19.26
N ASN A 83 10.50 2.71 18.99
CA ASN A 83 9.67 3.90 19.02
C ASN A 83 8.38 3.62 19.81
N THR A 84 8.27 4.20 21.00
CA THR A 84 7.12 4.01 21.90
C THR A 84 6.09 5.13 21.83
N LYS A 85 6.28 6.13 20.95
CA LYS A 85 5.43 7.33 20.88
C LYS A 85 4.51 7.37 19.66
N ALA A 86 4.93 6.78 18.52
CA ALA A 86 4.18 6.83 17.29
C ALA A 86 2.78 6.20 17.44
N ARG A 87 1.75 6.89 16.94
CA ARG A 87 0.38 6.34 16.87
C ARG A 87 0.27 5.45 15.64
N ILE A 88 -0.35 4.28 15.79
CA ILE A 88 -0.52 3.30 14.72
C ILE A 88 -2.00 3.25 14.35
N TYR A 89 -2.36 3.85 13.23
CA TYR A 89 -3.72 3.86 12.71
C TYR A 89 -3.94 2.67 11.80
N MET A 90 -4.96 1.87 12.09
CA MET A 90 -5.38 0.74 11.26
C MET A 90 -6.90 0.56 11.33
N GLN A 91 -7.51 0.01 10.28
CA GLN A 91 -8.92 -0.36 10.36
C GLN A 91 -9.11 -1.41 11.46
N ARG A 92 -10.19 -1.30 12.24
CA ARG A 92 -10.54 -2.28 13.28
C ARG A 92 -10.62 -3.69 12.72
N THR A 93 -11.07 -3.83 11.49
CA THR A 93 -11.17 -5.08 10.74
C THR A 93 -9.84 -5.60 10.19
N ALA A 94 -8.73 -4.88 10.36
CA ALA A 94 -7.41 -5.35 9.90
C ALA A 94 -6.89 -6.56 10.71
N VAL A 95 -7.43 -6.79 11.90
CA VAL A 95 -7.17 -8.01 12.69
C VAL A 95 -8.22 -9.04 12.29
N GLY A 96 -7.91 -9.84 11.27
CA GLY A 96 -8.79 -10.88 10.76
C GLY A 96 -8.03 -12.13 10.36
N ASP A 97 -8.76 -13.20 10.17
CA ASP A 97 -8.22 -14.48 9.73
C ASP A 97 -8.13 -14.50 8.19
N PHE A 98 -7.10 -13.82 7.65
CA PHE A 98 -6.88 -13.72 6.19
C PHE A 98 -5.96 -14.81 5.67
N TYR A 99 -6.29 -15.35 4.50
CA TYR A 99 -5.59 -16.47 3.87
C TYR A 99 -5.39 -16.24 2.37
N SER A 100 -4.31 -16.84 1.85
CA SER A 100 -4.11 -17.03 0.41
C SER A 100 -4.40 -18.49 0.04
N ASP A 101 -5.24 -18.72 -0.96
CA ASP A 101 -5.37 -20.05 -1.61
C ASP A 101 -4.22 -20.22 -2.62
N ASP A 102 -3.14 -20.83 -2.18
CA ASP A 102 -1.95 -21.08 -3.00
C ASP A 102 -2.13 -22.29 -3.96
N GLY A 103 -3.33 -22.90 -3.97
CA GLY A 103 -3.73 -24.00 -4.85
C GLY A 103 -3.42 -25.38 -4.29
N GLU A 104 -4.02 -26.41 -4.92
CA GLU A 104 -3.92 -27.82 -4.47
C GLU A 104 -2.51 -28.40 -4.56
N SER A 105 -1.65 -27.85 -5.39
CA SER A 105 -0.26 -28.29 -5.55
C SER A 105 0.70 -27.69 -4.51
N ALA A 106 0.25 -26.73 -3.69
CA ALA A 106 1.04 -26.17 -2.61
C ALA A 106 1.14 -27.15 -1.43
N GLY A 107 2.23 -27.10 -0.66
CA GLY A 107 2.39 -27.91 0.54
C GLY A 107 1.32 -27.62 1.60
N GLU A 108 0.91 -26.35 1.69
CA GLU A 108 -0.24 -25.87 2.45
C GLU A 108 -1.11 -25.01 1.52
N ARG A 109 -2.34 -25.47 1.27
CA ARG A 109 -3.23 -24.78 0.32
C ARG A 109 -3.66 -23.40 0.81
N PHE A 110 -4.06 -23.31 2.09
CA PHE A 110 -4.57 -22.06 2.68
C PHE A 110 -3.51 -21.50 3.63
N ARG A 111 -2.66 -20.63 3.09
CA ARG A 111 -1.60 -19.98 3.85
C ARG A 111 -2.14 -18.74 4.57
N TYR A 112 -1.93 -18.67 5.88
CA TYR A 112 -2.27 -17.47 6.65
C TYR A 112 -1.46 -16.25 6.19
N ILE A 113 -2.14 -15.14 5.94
CA ILE A 113 -1.55 -13.88 5.47
C ILE A 113 -1.95 -12.67 6.33
N GLY A 114 -2.65 -12.88 7.45
CA GLY A 114 -3.06 -11.81 8.36
C GLY A 114 -1.89 -11.21 9.13
N ILE A 115 -2.16 -10.16 9.87
CA ILE A 115 -1.20 -9.47 10.73
C ILE A 115 -0.99 -10.23 12.05
N ASP A 116 0.07 -9.88 12.78
CA ASP A 116 0.24 -10.30 14.17
C ASP A 116 -0.89 -9.68 15.02
N PRO A 117 -1.74 -10.48 15.68
CA PRO A 117 -2.88 -9.97 16.45
C PRO A 117 -2.45 -9.11 17.64
N GLU A 118 -1.24 -9.29 18.19
CA GLU A 118 -0.71 -8.46 19.28
C GLU A 118 -0.61 -6.97 18.89
N ILE A 119 -0.58 -6.65 17.59
CA ILE A 119 -0.57 -5.26 17.11
C ILE A 119 -1.83 -4.51 17.57
N ALA A 120 -2.98 -5.18 17.64
CA ALA A 120 -4.23 -4.56 18.09
C ALA A 120 -4.18 -4.15 19.58
N ASP A 121 -3.43 -4.88 20.39
CA ASP A 121 -3.33 -4.68 21.83
C ASP A 121 -2.22 -3.69 22.23
N LEU A 122 -1.44 -3.20 21.28
CA LEU A 122 -0.42 -2.20 21.56
C LEU A 122 -1.05 -0.88 22.06
N PRO A 123 -0.49 -0.23 23.09
CA PRO A 123 -1.01 1.05 23.59
C PRO A 123 -0.93 2.19 22.57
N GLN A 124 -0.16 2.02 21.52
CA GLN A 124 0.01 2.95 20.40
C GLN A 124 -1.07 2.79 19.33
N THR A 125 -1.77 1.67 19.28
CA THR A 125 -2.74 1.35 18.24
C THR A 125 -4.02 2.16 18.39
N VAL A 126 -4.46 2.71 17.28
CA VAL A 126 -5.72 3.42 17.08
C VAL A 126 -6.56 2.63 16.09
N ALA A 127 -7.56 1.92 16.59
CA ALA A 127 -8.52 1.21 15.76
C ALA A 127 -9.49 2.20 15.12
N VAL A 128 -9.47 2.27 13.80
CA VAL A 128 -10.30 3.17 12.98
C VAL A 128 -11.53 2.41 12.47
N ASP A 129 -12.68 3.04 12.49
CA ASP A 129 -13.92 2.53 11.90
C ASP A 129 -14.30 3.40 10.70
N GLY A 130 -13.88 2.99 9.51
CA GLY A 130 -14.13 3.73 8.26
C GLY A 130 -13.19 4.93 8.08
N ASP A 131 -13.76 6.10 7.84
CA ASP A 131 -13.02 7.32 7.54
C ASP A 131 -12.60 8.04 8.84
N LEU A 132 -11.42 8.68 8.82
CA LEU A 132 -10.91 9.44 9.96
C LEU A 132 -10.07 10.63 9.49
N ARG A 133 -10.42 11.84 9.90
CA ARG A 133 -9.50 12.97 9.83
C ARG A 133 -8.60 12.95 11.06
N ILE A 134 -7.30 12.73 10.86
CA ILE A 134 -6.30 12.71 11.94
C ILE A 134 -6.04 14.16 12.39
N ASP A 135 -5.77 15.04 11.43
CA ASP A 135 -5.55 16.47 11.62
C ASP A 135 -5.69 17.28 10.31
N ASP A 136 -5.02 18.41 10.18
CA ASP A 136 -5.09 19.27 8.99
C ASP A 136 -4.24 18.74 7.83
N GLU A 137 -3.23 17.89 8.09
CA GLU A 137 -2.38 17.33 7.05
C GLU A 137 -2.78 15.89 6.67
N LEU A 138 -3.39 15.10 7.58
CA LEU A 138 -3.59 13.67 7.39
C LEU A 138 -5.07 13.28 7.50
N GLU A 139 -5.56 12.57 6.50
CA GLU A 139 -6.91 12.01 6.47
C GLU A 139 -6.90 10.58 5.94
N LEU A 140 -7.70 9.71 6.55
CA LEU A 140 -7.94 8.33 6.12
C LEU A 140 -9.35 8.21 5.56
N PHE A 141 -9.51 7.50 4.45
CA PHE A 141 -10.82 7.18 3.89
C PHE A 141 -10.89 5.73 3.40
N THR A 142 -12.10 5.25 3.19
CA THR A 142 -12.39 3.91 2.72
C THR A 142 -13.24 3.94 1.44
N VAL A 143 -13.17 2.87 0.65
CA VAL A 143 -14.06 2.63 -0.48
C VAL A 143 -15.24 1.79 0.00
N LYS A 144 -16.44 2.41 0.08
CA LYS A 144 -17.66 1.73 0.54
C LYS A 144 -18.33 0.92 -0.56
N HIS A 145 -18.23 1.39 -1.80
CA HIS A 145 -18.85 0.73 -2.97
C HIS A 145 -17.84 0.69 -4.10
N ALA A 146 -17.64 -0.48 -4.69
CA ALA A 146 -16.82 -0.67 -5.87
C ALA A 146 -17.72 -0.62 -7.12
N ASN A 147 -17.57 0.42 -7.94
CA ASN A 147 -18.29 0.57 -9.22
C ASN A 147 -17.48 0.01 -10.39
N HIS A 148 -16.18 -0.18 -10.22
CA HIS A 148 -15.25 -0.80 -11.16
C HIS A 148 -14.87 -2.21 -10.70
N PRO A 149 -14.46 -3.10 -11.60
CA PRO A 149 -13.90 -4.39 -11.22
C PRO A 149 -12.73 -4.25 -10.24
N ILE A 150 -12.67 -5.12 -9.25
CA ILE A 150 -11.49 -5.25 -8.36
C ILE A 150 -10.42 -6.08 -9.06
N PRO A 151 -9.14 -6.00 -8.67
CA PRO A 151 -8.06 -6.77 -9.30
C PRO A 151 -8.36 -8.26 -9.38
N PHE A 152 -8.15 -8.86 -10.55
CA PHE A 152 -8.44 -10.30 -10.78
C PHE A 152 -7.57 -11.22 -9.92
N THR A 153 -6.43 -10.75 -9.44
CA THR A 153 -5.53 -11.47 -8.54
C THR A 153 -6.11 -11.68 -7.14
N ASN A 154 -7.09 -10.86 -6.73
CA ASN A 154 -7.79 -11.00 -5.45
C ASN A 154 -8.57 -12.30 -5.30
N LYS A 155 -8.82 -13.03 -6.41
CA LYS A 155 -9.60 -14.28 -6.37
C LYS A 155 -9.02 -15.38 -5.47
N SER A 156 -7.73 -15.30 -5.15
CA SER A 156 -7.07 -16.23 -4.23
C SER A 156 -7.05 -15.76 -2.78
N LEU A 157 -7.50 -14.53 -2.51
CA LEU A 157 -7.49 -13.96 -1.16
C LEU A 157 -8.82 -14.22 -0.46
N LEU A 158 -8.71 -14.78 0.73
CA LEU A 158 -9.83 -15.35 1.47
C LEU A 158 -9.81 -14.85 2.91
N VAL A 159 -11.00 -14.81 3.50
CA VAL A 159 -11.19 -14.66 4.94
C VAL A 159 -11.82 -15.93 5.51
N ARG A 160 -11.41 -16.34 6.72
CA ARG A 160 -12.06 -17.45 7.40
C ARG A 160 -13.45 -17.02 7.88
N ASP A 161 -14.48 -17.80 7.52
CA ASP A 161 -15.86 -17.61 7.94
C ASP A 161 -16.36 -18.89 8.62
N GLY A 162 -16.39 -18.87 9.94
CA GLY A 162 -16.72 -20.05 10.75
C GLY A 162 -15.77 -21.22 10.47
N SER A 163 -16.28 -22.32 9.88
CA SER A 163 -15.51 -23.51 9.53
C SER A 163 -14.97 -23.49 8.08
N GLY A 164 -15.28 -22.46 7.29
CA GLY A 164 -14.94 -22.36 5.88
C GLY A 164 -14.13 -21.12 5.52
N TYR A 165 -14.00 -20.88 4.21
CA TYR A 165 -13.36 -19.71 3.65
C TYR A 165 -14.33 -19.01 2.71
N ALA A 166 -14.42 -17.68 2.83
CA ALA A 166 -15.13 -16.82 1.91
C ALA A 166 -14.14 -15.91 1.18
N ARG A 167 -14.56 -15.29 0.09
CA ARG A 167 -13.74 -14.25 -0.55
C ARG A 167 -13.60 -13.07 0.38
N ASP A 168 -12.39 -12.51 0.45
CA ASP A 168 -12.16 -11.30 1.20
C ASP A 168 -12.88 -10.11 0.54
N SER A 169 -13.57 -9.32 1.34
CA SER A 169 -14.23 -8.07 0.94
C SER A 169 -13.31 -6.87 1.00
N PHE A 170 -12.13 -7.01 1.63
CA PHE A 170 -11.15 -5.94 1.88
C PHE A 170 -11.72 -4.73 2.64
N ASP A 171 -12.65 -4.96 3.57
CA ASP A 171 -13.19 -3.90 4.43
C ASP A 171 -12.17 -3.45 5.50
N HIS A 172 -11.03 -4.12 5.56
CA HIS A 172 -9.87 -3.76 6.36
C HIS A 172 -8.88 -2.82 5.64
N GLU A 173 -9.16 -2.42 4.40
CA GLU A 173 -8.31 -1.51 3.61
C GLU A 173 -8.77 -0.06 3.78
N HIS A 174 -7.82 0.86 4.00
CA HIS A 174 -8.04 2.30 3.94
C HIS A 174 -6.89 3.02 3.24
N TYR A 175 -7.11 4.26 2.88
CA TYR A 175 -6.21 5.07 2.05
C TYR A 175 -5.88 6.36 2.77
N LEU A 176 -4.60 6.74 2.73
CA LEU A 176 -4.11 7.98 3.34
C LEU A 176 -4.13 9.11 2.31
N VAL A 177 -4.69 10.24 2.67
CA VAL A 177 -4.52 11.52 1.97
C VAL A 177 -3.62 12.41 2.79
N ILE A 178 -2.58 12.95 2.13
CA ILE A 178 -1.67 13.92 2.72
C ILE A 178 -1.92 15.27 2.05
N HIS A 179 -2.28 16.26 2.85
CA HIS A 179 -2.49 17.63 2.43
C HIS A 179 -1.19 18.43 2.65
N ASP A 180 -0.45 18.70 1.58
CA ASP A 180 0.80 19.50 1.60
C ASP A 180 0.56 20.88 0.97
N GLY A 181 -0.01 21.78 1.75
CA GLY A 181 -0.44 23.09 1.27
C GLY A 181 -1.58 23.00 0.26
N LYS A 182 -1.30 23.25 -1.03
CA LYS A 182 -2.29 23.10 -2.11
C LYS A 182 -2.26 21.73 -2.78
N ARG A 183 -1.28 20.89 -2.44
CA ARG A 183 -1.08 19.59 -3.05
C ARG A 183 -1.72 18.50 -2.24
N HIS A 184 -2.31 17.54 -2.93
CA HIS A 184 -2.90 16.36 -2.32
C HIS A 184 -2.19 15.11 -2.82
N ILE A 185 -1.68 14.31 -1.90
CA ILE A 185 -1.04 13.04 -2.19
C ILE A 185 -1.90 11.92 -1.63
N LEU A 186 -2.29 11.00 -2.51
CA LEU A 186 -3.00 9.78 -2.16
C LEU A 186 -1.99 8.66 -2.00
N VAL A 187 -1.97 8.00 -0.85
CA VAL A 187 -1.15 6.81 -0.61
C VAL A 187 -2.06 5.63 -0.30
N SER A 188 -1.91 4.57 -1.07
CA SER A 188 -2.58 3.29 -0.87
C SER A 188 -1.52 2.20 -0.73
N GLY A 189 -1.81 1.14 0.00
CA GLY A 189 -0.98 -0.05 0.03
C GLY A 189 -1.11 -0.85 -1.27
N CYS A 190 -1.84 -1.96 -1.23
CA CYS A 190 -2.06 -2.85 -2.37
C CYS A 190 -3.20 -2.46 -3.30
N ALA A 191 -4.10 -1.57 -2.90
CA ALA A 191 -5.30 -1.20 -3.66
C ALA A 191 -6.19 -2.40 -4.02
N HIS A 192 -6.49 -3.26 -3.04
CA HIS A 192 -7.34 -4.45 -3.25
C HIS A 192 -8.76 -4.10 -3.72
N LYS A 193 -9.32 -2.94 -3.30
CA LYS A 193 -10.59 -2.44 -3.83
C LYS A 193 -10.48 -1.96 -5.29
N GLY A 194 -9.26 -1.96 -5.88
CA GLY A 194 -8.96 -1.50 -7.23
C GLY A 194 -8.73 0.01 -7.31
N MET A 195 -7.60 0.40 -7.91
CA MET A 195 -7.22 1.81 -8.00
C MET A 195 -8.28 2.70 -8.68
N PRO A 196 -9.05 2.25 -9.72
CA PRO A 196 -10.15 3.03 -10.27
C PRO A 196 -11.23 3.37 -9.24
N ASN A 197 -11.62 2.42 -8.37
CA ASN A 197 -12.60 2.65 -7.30
C ASN A 197 -12.07 3.63 -6.25
N ILE A 198 -10.79 3.55 -5.93
CA ILE A 198 -10.13 4.45 -4.97
C ILE A 198 -10.11 5.87 -5.52
N MET A 199 -9.77 6.04 -6.79
CA MET A 199 -9.77 7.35 -7.47
C MET A 199 -11.18 7.94 -7.56
N GLU A 200 -12.19 7.12 -7.86
CA GLU A 200 -13.59 7.57 -7.88
C GLU A 200 -14.07 8.03 -6.49
N ALA A 201 -13.77 7.26 -5.44
CA ALA A 201 -14.09 7.62 -4.06
C ALA A 201 -13.36 8.91 -3.62
N TYR A 202 -12.10 9.07 -4.03
CA TYR A 202 -11.33 10.29 -3.81
C TYR A 202 -11.98 11.51 -4.50
N LEU A 203 -12.32 11.38 -5.79
CA LEU A 203 -13.02 12.43 -6.54
C LEU A 203 -14.36 12.83 -5.91
N GLY A 204 -15.13 11.85 -5.47
CA GLY A 204 -16.41 12.09 -4.79
C GLY A 204 -16.25 12.89 -3.49
N ARG A 205 -15.09 12.78 -2.84
CA ARG A 205 -14.77 13.46 -1.58
C ARG A 205 -14.24 14.89 -1.78
N TYR A 206 -13.32 15.07 -2.73
CA TYR A 206 -12.57 16.32 -2.89
C TYR A 206 -12.97 17.12 -4.13
N ASN A 207 -13.80 16.59 -5.00
CA ASN A 207 -14.20 17.18 -6.29
C ASN A 207 -13.00 17.57 -7.18
N ALA A 208 -11.87 16.91 -6.98
CA ALA A 208 -10.61 17.06 -7.71
C ALA A 208 -9.82 15.76 -7.65
N ALA A 209 -8.97 15.50 -8.63
CA ALA A 209 -8.03 14.38 -8.58
C ALA A 209 -6.83 14.71 -7.67
N PRO A 210 -6.17 13.71 -7.04
CA PRO A 210 -4.93 13.94 -6.32
C PRO A 210 -3.83 14.31 -7.31
N ASP A 211 -2.86 15.14 -6.87
CA ASP A 211 -1.70 15.50 -7.69
C ASP A 211 -0.79 14.28 -7.88
N ILE A 212 -0.61 13.51 -6.81
CA ILE A 212 0.19 12.28 -6.79
C ILE A 212 -0.64 11.14 -6.20
N ALA A 213 -0.52 9.95 -6.78
CA ALA A 213 -1.00 8.70 -6.21
C ALA A 213 0.15 7.69 -6.11
N ILE A 214 0.37 7.13 -4.93
CA ILE A 214 1.41 6.15 -4.62
C ILE A 214 0.71 4.85 -4.20
N SER A 215 0.92 3.76 -4.94
CA SER A 215 0.17 2.53 -4.70
C SER A 215 0.78 1.31 -5.40
N GLY A 216 0.69 0.14 -4.77
CA GLY A 216 0.62 -1.12 -5.49
C GLY A 216 -0.76 -1.26 -6.13
N PHE A 217 -0.89 -1.92 -7.28
CA PHE A 217 -2.17 -2.09 -7.99
C PHE A 217 -2.73 -3.51 -7.93
N HIS A 218 -2.09 -4.34 -7.13
CA HIS A 218 -2.44 -5.76 -6.93
C HIS A 218 -2.70 -6.53 -8.23
N LEU A 219 -1.77 -6.43 -9.18
CA LEU A 219 -1.86 -7.07 -10.49
C LEU A 219 -0.84 -8.18 -10.69
N MET A 220 0.16 -8.27 -9.78
CA MET A 220 1.25 -9.22 -9.88
C MET A 220 0.77 -10.67 -9.76
N LYS A 221 1.28 -11.53 -10.64
CA LYS A 221 1.15 -12.98 -10.53
C LYS A 221 2.41 -13.69 -11.01
N LYS A 222 2.59 -14.94 -10.55
CA LYS A 222 3.78 -15.76 -10.87
C LYS A 222 3.76 -16.29 -12.31
N THR A 223 2.58 -16.47 -12.88
CA THR A 223 2.40 -17.01 -14.25
C THR A 223 2.35 -15.90 -15.29
N GLU A 224 2.40 -16.26 -16.57
CA GLU A 224 2.17 -15.29 -17.64
C GLU A 224 0.71 -14.80 -17.65
N TYR A 225 0.49 -13.57 -18.09
CA TYR A 225 -0.85 -13.02 -18.28
C TYR A 225 -1.49 -13.58 -19.54
N SER A 226 -2.76 -13.98 -19.43
CA SER A 226 -3.60 -14.25 -20.58
C SER A 226 -3.87 -12.95 -21.37
N GLU A 227 -4.35 -13.08 -22.59
CA GLU A 227 -4.72 -11.90 -23.41
C GLU A 227 -5.90 -11.12 -22.80
N GLU A 228 -6.77 -11.79 -22.03
CA GLU A 228 -7.85 -11.15 -21.30
C GLU A 228 -7.32 -10.32 -20.13
N GLU A 229 -6.43 -10.88 -19.31
CA GLU A 229 -5.78 -10.17 -18.21
C GLU A 229 -4.95 -8.98 -18.68
N LYS A 230 -4.24 -9.11 -19.82
CA LYS A 230 -3.52 -7.98 -20.43
C LYS A 230 -4.47 -6.86 -20.87
N ARG A 231 -5.65 -7.21 -21.42
CA ARG A 231 -6.68 -6.21 -21.77
C ARG A 231 -7.24 -5.52 -20.54
N GLU A 232 -7.49 -6.28 -19.44
CA GLU A 232 -7.96 -5.72 -18.18
C GLU A 232 -6.94 -4.75 -17.58
N ILE A 233 -5.66 -5.13 -17.54
CA ILE A 233 -4.57 -4.24 -17.09
C ILE A 233 -4.52 -2.96 -17.96
N GLY A 234 -4.64 -3.11 -19.28
CA GLY A 234 -4.67 -1.98 -20.20
C GLY A 234 -5.89 -1.07 -20.01
N GLU A 235 -7.05 -1.64 -19.63
CA GLU A 235 -8.25 -0.86 -19.33
C GLU A 235 -8.10 -0.06 -18.04
N ILE A 236 -7.57 -0.67 -16.98
CA ILE A 236 -7.21 0.03 -15.74
C ILE A 236 -6.27 1.20 -16.05
N ALA A 237 -5.24 0.96 -16.86
CA ALA A 237 -4.29 1.99 -17.25
C ALA A 237 -4.95 3.15 -18.01
N ARG A 238 -5.89 2.88 -18.92
CA ARG A 238 -6.64 3.92 -19.66
C ARG A 238 -7.48 4.77 -18.72
N GLN A 239 -8.23 4.13 -17.80
CA GLN A 239 -9.05 4.84 -16.83
C GLN A 239 -8.20 5.76 -15.92
N LEU A 240 -7.08 5.25 -15.41
CA LEU A 240 -6.17 6.05 -14.58
C LEU A 240 -5.52 7.19 -15.37
N ASN A 241 -5.26 6.99 -16.65
CA ASN A 241 -4.65 8.00 -17.51
C ASN A 241 -5.56 9.21 -17.82
N GLU A 242 -6.86 9.10 -17.59
CA GLU A 242 -7.81 10.21 -17.71
C GLU A 242 -7.60 11.31 -16.67
N TYR A 243 -7.06 10.96 -15.49
CA TYR A 243 -6.81 11.92 -14.43
C TYR A 243 -5.50 12.68 -14.63
N PRO A 244 -5.42 13.96 -14.20
CA PRO A 244 -4.18 14.75 -14.24
C PRO A 244 -3.19 14.35 -13.14
N THR A 245 -3.26 13.12 -12.66
CA THR A 245 -2.50 12.58 -11.55
C THR A 245 -1.19 11.95 -12.02
N LYS A 246 -0.11 12.11 -11.28
CA LYS A 246 1.11 11.31 -11.40
C LYS A 246 1.02 10.09 -10.50
N TYR A 247 1.35 8.93 -11.06
CA TYR A 247 1.30 7.66 -10.36
C TYR A 247 2.69 7.12 -10.11
N PHE A 248 2.95 6.73 -8.87
CA PHE A 248 4.11 5.94 -8.48
C PHE A 248 3.63 4.58 -8.03
N THR A 249 4.16 3.54 -8.64
CA THR A 249 3.74 2.17 -8.36
C THR A 249 4.93 1.27 -8.01
N CYS A 250 4.66 0.17 -7.34
CA CYS A 250 5.67 -0.75 -6.82
C CYS A 250 5.02 -2.08 -6.39
N HIS A 251 5.79 -2.94 -5.72
CA HIS A 251 5.32 -4.09 -4.97
C HIS A 251 4.35 -4.97 -5.75
N CYS A 252 3.11 -5.12 -5.27
CA CYS A 252 2.09 -6.02 -5.84
C CYS A 252 1.57 -5.62 -7.24
N THR A 253 2.04 -4.53 -7.83
CA THR A 253 1.83 -4.25 -9.26
C THR A 253 2.63 -5.23 -10.12
N GLY A 254 3.89 -5.47 -9.76
CA GLY A 254 4.82 -6.30 -10.51
C GLY A 254 5.27 -5.68 -11.83
N MET A 255 6.51 -5.96 -12.21
CA MET A 255 7.14 -5.36 -13.41
C MET A 255 6.38 -5.65 -14.71
N LYS A 256 5.84 -6.87 -14.89
CA LYS A 256 5.12 -7.22 -16.12
C LYS A 256 3.83 -6.42 -16.30
N ALA A 257 3.05 -6.20 -15.24
CA ALA A 257 1.86 -5.37 -15.31
C ALA A 257 2.24 -3.89 -15.46
N TYR A 258 3.28 -3.44 -14.75
CA TYR A 258 3.83 -2.10 -14.91
C TYR A 258 4.18 -1.79 -16.38
N GLU A 259 4.87 -2.69 -17.09
CA GLU A 259 5.23 -2.48 -18.51
C GLU A 259 4.00 -2.30 -19.40
N ILE A 260 2.94 -3.10 -19.19
CA ILE A 260 1.68 -2.96 -19.91
C ILE A 260 1.04 -1.60 -19.61
N MET A 261 0.94 -1.22 -18.36
CA MET A 261 0.36 0.07 -17.93
C MET A 261 1.20 1.25 -18.42
N LYS A 262 2.53 1.16 -18.36
CA LYS A 262 3.47 2.18 -18.82
C LYS A 262 3.32 2.47 -20.31
N SER A 263 3.03 1.45 -21.12
CA SER A 263 2.78 1.63 -22.57
C SER A 263 1.55 2.50 -22.86
N VAL A 264 0.59 2.57 -21.91
CA VAL A 264 -0.64 3.39 -22.02
C VAL A 264 -0.47 4.74 -21.35
N MET A 265 0.10 4.76 -20.14
CA MET A 265 0.15 5.94 -19.27
C MET A 265 1.38 6.83 -19.53
N GLY A 266 2.40 6.31 -20.23
CA GLY A 266 3.60 7.07 -20.52
C GLY A 266 4.25 7.64 -19.25
N ASP A 267 4.61 8.92 -19.28
CA ASP A 267 5.32 9.58 -18.17
C ASP A 267 4.44 9.83 -16.94
N LYS A 268 3.14 9.55 -16.99
CA LYS A 268 2.29 9.62 -15.80
C LYS A 268 2.53 8.49 -14.82
N LEU A 269 3.13 7.37 -15.23
CA LEU A 269 3.41 6.22 -14.36
C LEU A 269 4.92 6.00 -14.20
N THR A 270 5.37 5.85 -12.97
CA THR A 270 6.76 5.55 -12.60
C THR A 270 6.80 4.38 -11.63
N TYR A 271 7.69 3.41 -11.86
CA TYR A 271 7.98 2.35 -10.89
C TYR A 271 8.99 2.85 -9.86
N VAL A 272 8.76 2.52 -8.59
CA VAL A 272 9.60 2.91 -7.44
C VAL A 272 10.17 1.66 -6.82
N HIS A 273 11.46 1.67 -6.51
CA HIS A 273 12.21 0.56 -5.95
C HIS A 273 12.61 0.82 -4.48
N SER A 274 13.04 -0.22 -3.77
CA SER A 274 13.58 -0.09 -2.42
C SER A 274 14.74 0.90 -2.37
N GLY A 275 14.66 1.90 -1.49
CA GLY A 275 15.65 2.98 -1.34
C GLY A 275 15.42 4.21 -2.22
N ASP A 276 14.44 4.18 -3.13
CA ASP A 276 14.14 5.34 -3.99
C ASP A 276 13.46 6.47 -3.22
N VAL A 277 13.79 7.69 -3.64
CA VAL A 277 13.10 8.92 -3.18
C VAL A 277 12.12 9.35 -4.26
N ILE A 278 10.85 9.47 -3.90
CA ILE A 278 9.83 9.96 -4.82
C ILE A 278 9.95 11.49 -4.91
N PRO A 279 10.16 12.03 -6.12
CA PRO A 279 10.24 13.49 -6.31
C PRO A 279 8.88 14.13 -6.04
N THR A 280 8.87 15.24 -5.33
CA THR A 280 7.65 16.01 -4.99
C THR A 280 7.71 17.47 -5.44
N ASP A 281 8.75 17.88 -6.14
CA ASP A 281 9.10 19.28 -6.45
C ASP A 281 8.74 19.75 -7.87
N TRP A 282 8.14 18.87 -8.68
CA TRP A 282 7.79 19.17 -10.09
C TRP A 282 6.28 19.39 -10.34
N ILE A 283 5.52 19.77 -9.31
CA ILE A 283 4.10 20.12 -9.39
C ILE A 283 3.94 21.62 -9.11
#